data_74e4b9d3e75e02b12a505cc90c311518
#
_entry.id   74e4b9d3e75e02b12a505cc90c311518
#
_cell.length_a   1.000
_cell.length_b   1.000
_cell.length_c   1.000
_cell.angle_alpha   90.00
_cell.angle_beta   90.00
_cell.angle_gamma   90.00
#
_symmetry.space_group_name_H-M   'P 1'
#
loop_
_entity.id
_entity.type
_entity.pdbx_description
1 polymer ?
#
loop_
_entity_poly.entity_id
_entity_poly.type
_entity_poly.pdbx_seq_one_letter_code
_entity_poly.pdbx_strand_id
1 'polypeptide(L)'
;MKAHTLRFRMMVLFCSVVGVLLAGSYLAFWGLLAHEVSAQINRQLLETARPLIADIITEPNAQDVSRLDIPGEFFELLDSAGRVLQRSRNTAAPIDLKGISPAVSQPTFGLAAMGNSESVHIALIPFQQGTHQRLLAVAIPTLGTNRVLDSFGRVALFLFPVSLFLTAGISALYVGKSLAPITALTQHASMMAKRVTNREGFWTPLPVSSPHDELGRLAETFNHLLKGVDSAVCQLRQFVTDASHELRTPLAVLHGETELQLSKPRSAEEYRKTLCVLDDEFKKLTRIVEGLFTLSMADAGQLHLACEPLYINEILEEACALVASRARAKNISIVRDLGEEIAYSGDEAFLHQLFLIFLDNAIKYSPNETQVRVSLEKHHGAIRVRFEDQGTGISSQHLPFIFERFYRAAPSSSGEAQSGGLGLAIAQAVARAQGGSIECESTLDIGSTFTLVLPVTPSAEGVRDGTPKQKLILS
;
A
#
# COMPACT_ATOMS: atom_id res chain seq x y z
N MET A 1 22.89 -15.51 -12.10
CA MET A 1 21.98 -14.80 -11.17
C MET A 1 22.79 -14.23 -10.02
N LYS A 2 22.70 -12.92 -9.71
CA LYS A 2 23.42 -12.33 -8.57
C LYS A 2 22.80 -12.86 -7.27
N ALA A 3 23.63 -13.40 -6.36
CA ALA A 3 23.22 -14.04 -5.09
C ALA A 3 22.38 -13.14 -4.13
N HIS A 4 22.27 -11.84 -4.41
CA HIS A 4 21.55 -10.86 -3.60
C HIS A 4 20.13 -10.56 -4.06
N THR A 5 19.62 -11.18 -5.12
CA THR A 5 18.24 -10.92 -5.56
C THR A 5 17.24 -11.66 -4.67
N LEU A 6 16.10 -11.00 -4.38
CA LEU A 6 15.01 -11.61 -3.61
C LEU A 6 14.60 -12.97 -4.19
N ARG A 7 14.60 -13.09 -5.53
CA ARG A 7 14.31 -14.33 -6.25
C ARG A 7 15.23 -15.47 -5.86
N PHE A 8 16.54 -15.20 -5.77
CA PHE A 8 17.53 -16.22 -5.39
C PHE A 8 17.33 -16.67 -3.94
N ARG A 9 17.10 -15.74 -3.01
CA ARG A 9 16.86 -16.06 -1.60
C ARG A 9 15.59 -16.90 -1.41
N MET A 10 14.49 -16.57 -2.07
CA MET A 10 13.24 -17.33 -2.01
C MET A 10 13.40 -18.74 -2.60
N MET A 11 14.13 -18.86 -3.72
CA MET A 11 14.41 -20.15 -4.34
C MET A 11 15.25 -21.04 -3.40
N VAL A 12 16.32 -20.49 -2.81
CA VAL A 12 17.18 -21.22 -1.85
C VAL A 12 16.39 -21.64 -0.62
N LEU A 13 15.57 -20.73 -0.05
CA LEU A 13 14.75 -21.06 1.11
C LEU A 13 13.77 -22.20 0.78
N PHE A 14 13.07 -22.12 -0.34
CA PHE A 14 12.11 -23.16 -0.74
C PHE A 14 12.79 -24.50 -0.99
N CYS A 15 13.91 -24.51 -1.72
CA CYS A 15 14.70 -25.73 -1.95
C CYS A 15 15.25 -26.33 -0.65
N SER A 16 15.70 -25.51 0.30
CA SER A 16 16.20 -26.00 1.58
C SER A 16 15.08 -26.63 2.44
N VAL A 17 13.93 -25.99 2.51
CA VAL A 17 12.77 -26.52 3.26
C VAL A 17 12.31 -27.85 2.66
N VAL A 18 12.11 -27.91 1.34
CA VAL A 18 11.70 -29.14 0.65
C VAL A 18 12.79 -30.22 0.77
N GLY A 19 14.07 -29.83 0.66
CA GLY A 19 15.18 -30.77 0.84
C GLY A 19 15.22 -31.40 2.24
N VAL A 20 15.00 -30.60 3.29
CA VAL A 20 14.92 -31.11 4.67
C VAL A 20 13.71 -32.03 4.86
N LEU A 21 12.56 -31.68 4.32
CA LEU A 21 11.34 -32.54 4.39
C LEU A 21 11.54 -33.85 3.65
N LEU A 22 12.14 -33.84 2.46
CA LEU A 22 12.45 -35.05 1.70
C LEU A 22 13.47 -35.92 2.42
N ALA A 23 14.54 -35.34 2.96
CA ALA A 23 15.52 -36.09 3.75
C ALA A 23 14.91 -36.71 5.00
N GLY A 24 14.08 -35.94 5.74
CA GLY A 24 13.37 -36.44 6.92
C GLY A 24 12.40 -37.58 6.58
N SER A 25 11.62 -37.45 5.51
CA SER A 25 10.70 -38.51 5.07
C SER A 25 11.44 -39.76 4.63
N TYR A 26 12.58 -39.61 3.95
CA TYR A 26 13.41 -40.73 3.55
C TYR A 26 14.00 -41.48 4.78
N LEU A 27 14.56 -40.75 5.75
CA LEU A 27 15.07 -41.34 6.98
C LEU A 27 13.99 -42.07 7.79
N ALA A 28 12.80 -41.47 7.88
CA ALA A 28 11.64 -42.10 8.56
C ALA A 28 11.22 -43.36 7.84
N PHE A 29 11.12 -43.31 6.50
CA PHE A 29 10.74 -44.52 5.71
C PHE A 29 11.80 -45.61 5.83
N TRP A 30 13.10 -45.29 5.76
CA TRP A 30 14.20 -46.20 5.96
C TRP A 30 14.12 -46.88 7.34
N GLY A 31 13.90 -46.09 8.39
CA GLY A 31 13.79 -46.60 9.76
C GLY A 31 12.59 -47.58 9.92
N LEU A 32 11.43 -47.18 9.34
CA LEU A 32 10.24 -48.05 9.34
C LEU A 32 10.46 -49.35 8.58
N LEU A 33 11.08 -49.27 7.39
CA LEU A 33 11.39 -50.44 6.58
C LEU A 33 12.37 -51.40 7.30
N ALA A 34 13.42 -50.87 7.88
CA ALA A 34 14.41 -51.64 8.64
C ALA A 34 13.75 -52.32 9.86
N HIS A 35 12.89 -51.60 10.55
CA HIS A 35 12.13 -52.16 11.70
C HIS A 35 11.19 -53.27 11.26
N GLU A 36 10.39 -53.06 10.20
CA GLU A 36 9.45 -54.10 9.73
C GLU A 36 10.14 -55.35 9.21
N VAL A 37 11.22 -55.16 8.45
CA VAL A 37 12.04 -56.29 7.97
C VAL A 37 12.63 -57.09 9.14
N SER A 38 13.18 -56.40 10.16
CA SER A 38 13.71 -57.05 11.36
C SER A 38 12.61 -57.80 12.13
N ALA A 39 11.41 -57.19 12.28
CA ALA A 39 10.27 -57.80 12.96
C ALA A 39 9.78 -59.03 12.20
N GLN A 40 9.77 -58.99 10.86
CA GLN A 40 9.40 -60.14 10.02
C GLN A 40 10.38 -61.29 10.17
N ILE A 41 11.70 -61.03 10.16
CA ILE A 41 12.74 -62.07 10.39
C ILE A 41 12.59 -62.66 11.77
N ASN A 42 12.37 -61.88 12.81
CA ASN A 42 12.20 -62.39 14.17
C ASN A 42 10.95 -63.28 14.27
N ARG A 43 9.87 -62.95 13.58
CA ARG A 43 8.66 -63.83 13.50
C ARG A 43 8.97 -65.13 12.78
N GLN A 44 9.67 -65.08 11.64
CA GLN A 44 10.04 -66.25 10.88
C GLN A 44 10.93 -67.20 11.72
N LEU A 45 11.96 -66.68 12.41
CA LEU A 45 12.83 -67.47 13.30
C LEU A 45 12.04 -68.16 14.40
N LEU A 46 11.05 -67.49 14.98
CA LEU A 46 10.18 -68.14 16.00
C LEU A 46 9.25 -69.21 15.40
N GLU A 47 8.69 -68.98 14.24
CA GLU A 47 7.82 -69.96 13.56
C GLU A 47 8.57 -71.22 13.16
N THR A 48 9.82 -71.06 12.68
CA THR A 48 10.70 -72.19 12.37
C THR A 48 11.14 -72.95 13.64
N ALA A 49 11.41 -72.25 14.73
CA ALA A 49 11.85 -72.87 15.98
C ALA A 49 10.79 -73.64 16.73
N ARG A 50 9.52 -73.17 16.74
CA ARG A 50 8.45 -73.79 17.53
C ARG A 50 8.21 -75.24 17.24
N PRO A 51 8.05 -75.72 15.97
CA PRO A 51 7.82 -77.17 15.72
C PRO A 51 9.03 -77.97 16.11
N LEU A 52 10.24 -77.52 15.88
CA LEU A 52 11.45 -78.25 16.26
C LEU A 52 11.60 -78.36 17.76
N ILE A 53 11.29 -77.36 18.55
CA ILE A 53 11.27 -77.47 20.02
C ILE A 53 10.23 -78.47 20.48
N ALA A 54 9.01 -78.51 19.89
CA ALA A 54 7.99 -79.47 20.21
C ALA A 54 8.43 -80.93 19.96
N ASP A 55 9.06 -81.16 18.83
CA ASP A 55 9.57 -82.46 18.46
C ASP A 55 10.72 -82.89 19.39
N ILE A 56 11.67 -82.03 19.73
CA ILE A 56 12.77 -82.28 20.66
C ILE A 56 12.23 -82.62 22.09
N ILE A 57 11.12 -82.06 22.53
CA ILE A 57 10.52 -82.31 23.84
C ILE A 57 9.78 -83.58 23.83
N THR A 58 9.06 -83.93 22.74
CA THR A 58 8.15 -85.11 22.68
C THR A 58 8.94 -86.39 22.46
N GLU A 59 9.98 -86.41 21.64
CA GLU A 59 10.82 -87.59 21.33
C GLU A 59 12.29 -87.34 21.51
N PRO A 60 12.81 -87.43 22.75
CA PRO A 60 14.20 -87.04 23.03
C PRO A 60 15.27 -87.85 22.30
N ASN A 61 14.93 -89.08 21.82
CA ASN A 61 15.89 -89.98 21.12
C ASN A 61 15.67 -90.05 19.60
N ALA A 62 14.60 -89.43 19.05
CA ALA A 62 14.24 -89.61 17.64
C ALA A 62 14.70 -88.55 16.72
N GLN A 63 14.99 -87.29 17.22
CA GLN A 63 15.45 -86.21 16.35
C GLN A 63 16.79 -85.68 16.85
N ASP A 64 17.82 -86.04 16.08
CA ASP A 64 19.13 -85.50 16.18
C ASP A 64 19.18 -84.19 15.34
N VAL A 65 19.36 -82.99 15.99
CA VAL A 65 19.52 -81.71 15.32
C VAL A 65 20.59 -81.79 14.23
N SER A 66 21.54 -82.71 14.38
CA SER A 66 22.58 -82.99 13.41
C SER A 66 22.10 -83.53 12.05
N ARG A 67 20.86 -84.03 11.97
CA ARG A 67 20.23 -84.53 10.74
C ARG A 67 19.43 -83.47 9.98
N LEU A 68 19.22 -82.27 10.59
CA LEU A 68 18.49 -81.19 9.95
C LEU A 68 19.37 -80.57 8.86
N ASP A 69 18.81 -80.49 7.66
CA ASP A 69 19.43 -79.89 6.50
C ASP A 69 18.39 -79.00 5.77
N ILE A 70 18.02 -77.86 6.40
CA ILE A 70 17.06 -76.92 5.82
C ILE A 70 17.84 -75.84 5.10
N PRO A 71 17.71 -75.70 3.79
CA PRO A 71 18.48 -74.72 3.04
C PRO A 71 18.28 -73.30 3.55
N GLY A 72 19.35 -72.60 3.94
CA GLY A 72 19.31 -71.22 4.40
C GLY A 72 18.90 -70.99 5.87
N GLU A 73 18.73 -72.10 6.63
CA GLU A 73 18.45 -72.04 8.07
C GLU A 73 19.48 -72.87 8.82
N PHE A 74 20.09 -72.32 9.87
CA PHE A 74 21.12 -72.97 10.67
C PHE A 74 20.60 -73.18 12.08
N PHE A 75 20.87 -74.36 12.62
CA PHE A 75 20.39 -74.75 13.95
C PHE A 75 21.54 -75.22 14.83
N GLU A 76 21.60 -74.73 16.07
CA GLU A 76 22.49 -75.24 17.11
C GLU A 76 21.69 -75.46 18.40
N LEU A 77 21.88 -76.63 19.01
CA LEU A 77 21.37 -76.98 20.34
C LEU A 77 22.50 -76.67 21.35
N LEU A 78 22.16 -75.84 22.35
CA LEU A 78 23.12 -75.38 23.36
C LEU A 78 22.70 -75.82 24.76
N ASP A 79 23.64 -75.96 25.66
CA ASP A 79 23.38 -76.12 27.08
C ASP A 79 23.05 -74.74 27.74
N SER A 80 22.71 -74.78 29.03
CA SER A 80 22.44 -73.56 29.80
C SER A 80 23.63 -72.63 29.93
N ALA A 81 24.87 -73.11 29.66
CA ALA A 81 26.09 -72.36 29.66
C ALA A 81 26.47 -71.82 28.25
N GLY A 82 25.65 -72.07 27.23
CA GLY A 82 25.93 -71.70 25.84
C GLY A 82 26.92 -72.58 25.09
N ARG A 83 27.20 -73.79 25.59
CA ARG A 83 28.07 -74.75 24.88
C ARG A 83 27.27 -75.51 23.86
N VAL A 84 27.78 -75.69 22.66
CA VAL A 84 27.11 -76.40 21.57
C VAL A 84 27.05 -77.89 21.88
N LEU A 85 25.87 -78.42 21.96
CA LEU A 85 25.61 -79.87 22.15
C LEU A 85 25.46 -80.59 20.81
N GLN A 86 24.69 -80.00 19.91
CA GLN A 86 24.43 -80.52 18.58
C GLN A 86 24.36 -79.39 17.57
N ARG A 87 24.66 -79.69 16.30
CA ARG A 87 24.63 -78.72 15.21
C ARG A 87 24.02 -79.31 13.97
N SER A 88 23.22 -78.52 13.24
CA SER A 88 22.66 -78.97 11.95
C SER A 88 23.73 -79.24 10.92
N ARG A 89 23.47 -80.17 9.99
CA ARG A 89 24.43 -80.65 9.00
C ARG A 89 24.97 -79.56 8.06
N ASN A 90 24.15 -78.59 7.77
CA ASN A 90 24.48 -77.44 6.91
C ASN A 90 25.25 -76.32 7.63
N THR A 91 25.46 -76.40 8.95
CA THR A 91 26.16 -75.41 9.75
C THR A 91 27.68 -75.71 9.69
N ALA A 92 28.40 -75.08 8.76
CA ALA A 92 29.79 -75.32 8.50
C ALA A 92 30.75 -74.80 9.62
N ALA A 93 30.37 -73.78 10.37
CA ALA A 93 31.13 -73.15 11.44
C ALA A 93 30.25 -72.81 12.64
N PRO A 94 30.79 -72.79 13.89
CA PRO A 94 30.01 -72.41 15.05
C PRO A 94 29.47 -70.98 14.92
N ILE A 95 28.28 -70.76 15.41
CA ILE A 95 27.71 -69.42 15.49
C ILE A 95 28.35 -68.68 16.67
N ASP A 96 29.03 -67.59 16.40
CA ASP A 96 29.69 -66.74 17.42
C ASP A 96 28.66 -65.94 18.20
N LEU A 97 28.35 -66.37 19.42
CA LEU A 97 27.38 -65.71 20.31
C LEU A 97 27.94 -64.52 21.06
N LYS A 98 29.13 -63.98 20.65
CA LYS A 98 29.70 -62.78 21.30
C LYS A 98 28.71 -61.62 21.33
N GLY A 99 28.27 -61.23 22.52
CA GLY A 99 27.32 -60.12 22.73
C GLY A 99 25.87 -60.56 23.02
N ILE A 100 25.57 -61.87 22.94
CA ILE A 100 24.22 -62.39 23.32
C ILE A 100 24.44 -63.29 24.55
N SER A 101 23.88 -62.88 25.68
CA SER A 101 23.96 -63.67 26.92
C SER A 101 23.22 -65.00 26.81
N PRO A 102 23.81 -66.17 27.08
CA PRO A 102 23.12 -67.42 27.06
C PRO A 102 22.15 -67.62 28.23
N ALA A 103 22.22 -66.81 29.28
CA ALA A 103 21.32 -66.89 30.44
C ALA A 103 20.01 -66.14 30.13
N VAL A 104 19.15 -66.69 29.27
CA VAL A 104 17.93 -66.03 28.77
C VAL A 104 16.69 -66.80 29.25
N SER A 105 15.74 -66.10 29.78
CA SER A 105 14.42 -66.63 30.16
C SER A 105 13.33 -66.42 29.09
N GLN A 106 13.62 -65.60 28.08
CA GLN A 106 12.72 -65.28 26.95
C GLN A 106 13.47 -65.36 25.63
N PRO A 107 12.80 -65.53 24.49
CA PRO A 107 13.42 -65.51 23.17
C PRO A 107 14.18 -64.20 22.94
N THR A 108 15.46 -64.32 22.63
CA THR A 108 16.32 -63.14 22.39
C THR A 108 16.83 -63.18 20.94
N PHE A 109 16.72 -62.04 20.28
CA PHE A 109 17.13 -61.84 18.88
C PHE A 109 18.37 -60.99 18.78
N GLY A 110 19.22 -61.30 17.82
CA GLY A 110 20.43 -60.51 17.60
C GLY A 110 21.08 -60.77 16.24
N LEU A 111 22.20 -60.13 16.05
CA LEU A 111 23.12 -60.43 14.93
C LEU A 111 24.32 -61.19 15.46
N ALA A 112 24.64 -62.26 14.81
CA ALA A 112 25.80 -63.09 15.12
C ALA A 112 26.70 -63.27 13.88
N ALA A 113 27.94 -63.70 14.07
CA ALA A 113 28.80 -64.08 12.97
C ALA A 113 28.88 -65.62 12.91
N MET A 114 28.84 -66.15 11.71
CA MET A 114 29.08 -67.57 11.46
C MET A 114 30.37 -67.72 10.65
N GLY A 115 31.38 -68.32 11.28
CA GLY A 115 32.70 -68.42 10.66
C GLY A 115 33.37 -67.06 10.40
N ASN A 116 34.16 -67.00 9.34
CA ASN A 116 34.99 -65.81 9.11
C ASN A 116 34.34 -64.62 8.43
N SER A 117 33.08 -64.69 7.97
CA SER A 117 32.57 -63.56 7.17
C SER A 117 31.03 -63.51 7.03
N GLU A 118 30.23 -64.47 7.47
CA GLU A 118 28.79 -64.40 7.28
C GLU A 118 28.07 -63.89 8.53
N SER A 119 27.42 -62.73 8.38
CA SER A 119 26.51 -62.23 9.41
C SER A 119 25.17 -62.97 9.31
N VAL A 120 24.67 -63.42 10.44
CA VAL A 120 23.39 -64.12 10.53
C VAL A 120 22.48 -63.43 11.55
N HIS A 121 21.19 -63.37 11.26
CA HIS A 121 20.16 -63.06 12.26
C HIS A 121 19.95 -64.33 13.09
N ILE A 122 20.03 -64.19 14.40
CA ILE A 122 19.89 -65.32 15.32
C ILE A 122 18.73 -65.09 16.29
N ALA A 123 18.00 -66.16 16.59
CA ALA A 123 17.09 -66.25 17.73
C ALA A 123 17.59 -67.32 18.69
N LEU A 124 17.84 -66.93 19.94
CA LEU A 124 18.06 -67.86 21.04
C LEU A 124 16.74 -68.10 21.81
N ILE A 125 16.27 -69.34 21.78
CA ILE A 125 14.96 -69.68 22.37
C ILE A 125 15.18 -70.69 23.48
N PRO A 126 14.97 -70.29 24.75
CA PRO A 126 15.07 -71.19 25.88
C PRO A 126 13.90 -72.16 25.93
N PHE A 127 14.16 -73.44 26.21
CA PHE A 127 13.17 -74.48 26.44
C PHE A 127 13.62 -75.44 27.50
N GLN A 128 12.67 -76.17 28.12
CA GLN A 128 13.00 -77.23 29.08
C GLN A 128 12.89 -78.61 28.43
N GLN A 129 13.95 -79.38 28.57
CA GLN A 129 13.98 -80.78 28.18
C GLN A 129 14.21 -81.65 29.44
N GLY A 130 13.14 -82.25 29.99
CA GLY A 130 13.19 -82.94 31.28
C GLY A 130 13.58 -81.96 32.42
N THR A 131 14.68 -82.26 33.13
CA THR A 131 15.20 -81.43 34.24
C THR A 131 16.22 -80.42 33.79
N HIS A 132 16.58 -80.40 32.50
CA HIS A 132 17.67 -79.50 31.99
C HIS A 132 17.07 -78.42 31.15
N GLN A 133 17.53 -77.16 31.41
CA GLN A 133 17.25 -76.00 30.58
C GLN A 133 18.24 -76.03 29.37
N ARG A 134 17.70 -75.97 28.18
CA ARG A 134 18.45 -75.92 26.92
C ARG A 134 18.07 -74.70 26.09
N LEU A 135 18.95 -74.30 25.14
CA LEU A 135 18.73 -73.22 24.21
C LEU A 135 18.76 -73.74 22.77
N LEU A 136 17.75 -73.39 21.98
CA LEU A 136 17.81 -73.61 20.53
C LEU A 136 18.20 -72.29 19.86
N ALA A 137 19.36 -72.30 19.22
CA ALA A 137 19.80 -71.18 18.35
C ALA A 137 19.31 -71.48 16.92
N VAL A 138 18.52 -70.58 16.39
CA VAL A 138 18.09 -70.62 14.98
C VAL A 138 18.66 -69.38 14.29
N ALA A 139 19.35 -69.56 13.18
CA ALA A 139 20.00 -68.48 12.48
C ALA A 139 19.67 -68.48 10.98
N ILE A 140 19.49 -67.30 10.42
CA ILE A 140 19.22 -67.07 8.99
C ILE A 140 20.29 -66.07 8.44
N PRO A 141 20.85 -66.28 7.25
CA PRO A 141 21.83 -65.34 6.67
C PRO A 141 21.26 -63.96 6.40
N THR A 142 22.02 -62.93 6.75
CA THR A 142 21.59 -61.51 6.50
C THR A 142 21.75 -61.08 5.03
N LEU A 143 22.31 -61.88 4.17
CA LEU A 143 22.59 -61.58 2.77
C LEU A 143 21.37 -61.16 1.96
N GLY A 144 20.21 -61.78 2.19
CA GLY A 144 18.97 -61.42 1.52
C GLY A 144 18.40 -60.07 1.98
N THR A 145 18.45 -59.85 3.29
CA THR A 145 17.94 -58.62 3.94
C THR A 145 18.75 -57.38 3.55
N ASN A 146 20.07 -57.51 3.60
CA ASN A 146 20.99 -56.42 3.23
C ASN A 146 20.81 -56.03 1.77
N ARG A 147 20.58 -56.98 0.85
CA ARG A 147 20.32 -56.68 -0.56
C ARG A 147 19.06 -55.85 -0.78
N VAL A 148 18.01 -56.09 -0.04
CA VAL A 148 16.78 -55.29 -0.10
C VAL A 148 17.04 -53.88 0.37
N LEU A 149 17.63 -53.69 1.54
CA LEU A 149 17.95 -52.36 2.09
C LEU A 149 18.92 -51.60 1.19
N ASP A 150 19.96 -52.29 0.66
CA ASP A 150 20.92 -51.65 -0.27
C ASP A 150 20.28 -51.25 -1.59
N SER A 151 19.31 -52.02 -2.08
CA SER A 151 18.56 -51.71 -3.29
C SER A 151 17.74 -50.42 -3.11
N PHE A 152 17.04 -50.33 -1.97
CA PHE A 152 16.33 -49.10 -1.62
C PHE A 152 17.27 -47.92 -1.44
N GLY A 153 18.44 -48.12 -0.80
CA GLY A 153 19.47 -47.09 -0.65
C GLY A 153 19.97 -46.56 -2.01
N ARG A 154 20.21 -47.44 -2.97
CA ARG A 154 20.60 -47.05 -4.33
C ARG A 154 19.52 -46.27 -5.06
N VAL A 155 18.29 -46.75 -5.00
CA VAL A 155 17.14 -46.02 -5.61
C VAL A 155 17.00 -44.62 -5.01
N ALA A 156 17.10 -44.51 -3.70
CA ALA A 156 17.01 -43.20 -3.04
C ALA A 156 18.16 -42.28 -3.38
N LEU A 157 19.40 -42.81 -3.53
CA LEU A 157 20.58 -42.02 -3.94
C LEU A 157 20.38 -41.35 -5.32
N PHE A 158 19.60 -41.98 -6.21
CA PHE A 158 19.25 -41.40 -7.52
C PHE A 158 18.00 -40.51 -7.44
N LEU A 159 16.96 -40.94 -6.72
CA LEU A 159 15.68 -40.21 -6.68
C LEU A 159 15.80 -38.88 -5.92
N PHE A 160 16.59 -38.85 -4.86
CA PHE A 160 16.75 -37.64 -4.03
C PHE A 160 17.31 -36.43 -4.82
N PRO A 161 18.46 -36.54 -5.52
CA PRO A 161 18.98 -35.42 -6.31
C PRO A 161 18.05 -35.04 -7.48
N VAL A 162 17.38 -36.03 -8.12
CA VAL A 162 16.42 -35.76 -9.20
C VAL A 162 15.23 -34.96 -8.68
N SER A 163 14.65 -35.34 -7.54
CA SER A 163 13.53 -34.61 -6.92
C SER A 163 13.96 -33.20 -6.49
N LEU A 164 15.16 -33.04 -5.97
CA LEU A 164 15.70 -31.73 -5.60
C LEU A 164 15.90 -30.84 -6.82
N PHE A 165 16.45 -31.39 -7.89
CA PHE A 165 16.63 -30.67 -9.16
C PHE A 165 15.29 -30.26 -9.79
N LEU A 166 14.32 -31.15 -9.79
CA LEU A 166 12.96 -30.87 -10.28
C LEU A 166 12.30 -29.75 -9.44
N THR A 167 12.41 -29.84 -8.12
CA THR A 167 11.90 -28.81 -7.20
C THR A 167 12.57 -27.45 -7.44
N ALA A 168 13.88 -27.43 -7.64
CA ALA A 168 14.59 -26.20 -7.97
C ALA A 168 14.14 -25.58 -9.30
N GLY A 169 13.90 -26.42 -10.32
CA GLY A 169 13.35 -25.98 -11.60
C GLY A 169 11.95 -25.39 -11.49
N ILE A 170 11.05 -26.10 -10.83
CA ILE A 170 9.67 -25.62 -10.60
C ILE A 170 9.68 -24.32 -9.79
N SER A 171 10.49 -24.26 -8.72
CA SER A 171 10.62 -23.06 -7.89
C SER A 171 11.15 -21.87 -8.68
N ALA A 172 12.14 -22.06 -9.53
CA ALA A 172 12.69 -21.00 -10.37
C ALA A 172 11.66 -20.43 -11.34
N LEU A 173 10.85 -21.29 -11.95
CA LEU A 173 9.77 -20.89 -12.86
C LEU A 173 8.66 -20.14 -12.12
N TYR A 174 8.23 -20.67 -10.98
CA TYR A 174 7.12 -20.09 -10.21
C TYR A 174 7.50 -18.74 -9.59
N VAL A 175 8.65 -18.67 -8.91
CA VAL A 175 9.15 -17.42 -8.31
C VAL A 175 9.46 -16.37 -9.39
N GLY A 176 9.97 -16.80 -10.56
CA GLY A 176 10.20 -15.93 -11.70
C GLY A 176 8.92 -15.28 -12.20
N LYS A 177 7.85 -16.06 -12.33
CA LYS A 177 6.55 -15.59 -12.85
C LYS A 177 5.79 -14.74 -11.82
N SER A 178 5.80 -15.13 -10.55
CA SER A 178 5.13 -14.40 -9.46
C SER A 178 5.78 -13.05 -9.13
N LEU A 179 7.11 -12.92 -9.30
CA LEU A 179 7.82 -11.67 -9.02
C LEU A 179 8.07 -10.79 -10.26
N ALA A 180 7.64 -11.21 -11.45
CA ALA A 180 7.75 -10.42 -12.68
C ALA A 180 7.00 -9.08 -12.58
N PRO A 181 5.76 -9.00 -12.03
CA PRO A 181 5.03 -7.75 -11.88
C PRO A 181 5.78 -6.73 -11.00
N ILE A 182 6.38 -7.16 -9.90
CA ILE A 182 7.14 -6.26 -8.99
C ILE A 182 8.34 -5.63 -9.71
N THR A 183 9.04 -6.41 -10.54
CA THR A 183 10.17 -5.86 -11.30
C THR A 183 9.71 -4.90 -12.40
N ALA A 184 8.55 -5.15 -13.01
CA ALA A 184 7.94 -4.20 -13.94
C ALA A 184 7.53 -2.90 -13.24
N LEU A 185 6.91 -2.97 -12.06
CA LEU A 185 6.56 -1.82 -11.24
C LEU A 185 7.78 -0.95 -10.91
N THR A 186 8.87 -1.57 -10.43
CA THR A 186 10.10 -0.83 -10.09
C THR A 186 10.79 -0.21 -11.31
N GLN A 187 10.79 -0.88 -12.44
CA GLN A 187 11.34 -0.34 -13.69
C GLN A 187 10.51 0.83 -14.21
N HIS A 188 9.17 0.72 -14.23
CA HIS A 188 8.29 1.82 -14.63
C HIS A 188 8.42 3.03 -13.69
N ALA A 189 8.45 2.80 -12.37
CA ALA A 189 8.66 3.87 -11.40
C ALA A 189 10.00 4.59 -11.62
N SER A 190 11.08 3.85 -11.91
CA SER A 190 12.40 4.45 -12.18
C SER A 190 12.45 5.20 -13.50
N MET A 191 11.76 4.72 -14.53
CA MET A 191 11.63 5.44 -15.81
C MET A 191 10.81 6.71 -15.64
N MET A 192 9.72 6.68 -14.87
CA MET A 192 8.92 7.86 -14.57
C MET A 192 9.73 8.92 -13.80
N ALA A 193 10.48 8.52 -12.77
CA ALA A 193 11.35 9.42 -12.05
C ALA A 193 12.34 10.15 -12.98
N LYS A 194 12.91 9.45 -13.95
CA LYS A 194 13.79 10.05 -14.97
C LYS A 194 13.05 10.97 -15.94
N ARG A 195 11.82 10.63 -16.35
CA ARG A 195 11.00 11.48 -17.25
C ARG A 195 10.54 12.77 -16.56
N VAL A 196 10.16 12.69 -15.29
CA VAL A 196 9.85 13.89 -14.48
C VAL A 196 11.05 14.84 -14.44
N THR A 197 12.26 14.32 -14.28
CA THR A 197 13.50 15.13 -14.29
C THR A 197 13.80 15.73 -15.66
N ASN A 198 13.48 15.04 -16.75
CA ASN A 198 13.75 15.49 -18.13
C ASN A 198 12.64 16.35 -18.76
N ARG A 199 11.58 16.71 -18.03
CA ARG A 199 10.42 17.48 -18.52
C ARG A 199 9.62 16.80 -19.64
N GLU A 200 9.90 15.56 -19.96
CA GLU A 200 9.09 14.77 -20.89
C GLU A 200 7.85 14.29 -20.12
N GLY A 201 6.74 14.98 -20.33
CA GLY A 201 5.47 14.65 -19.69
C GLY A 201 5.10 13.20 -19.97
N PHE A 202 4.64 12.54 -19.03
CA PHE A 202 3.31 12.00 -18.75
C PHE A 202 3.32 10.53 -18.38
N TRP A 203 2.59 10.34 -17.38
CA TRP A 203 2.15 9.14 -16.74
C TRP A 203 1.62 8.10 -17.76
N THR A 204 2.23 6.92 -17.78
CA THR A 204 1.65 5.73 -18.38
C THR A 204 1.22 4.81 -17.24
N PRO A 205 -0.05 4.35 -17.22
CA PRO A 205 -0.52 3.47 -16.16
C PRO A 205 0.32 2.19 -16.12
N LEU A 206 0.59 1.71 -14.91
CA LEU A 206 1.22 0.43 -14.71
C LEU A 206 0.28 -0.67 -15.20
N PRO A 207 0.77 -1.66 -15.96
CA PRO A 207 -0.06 -2.76 -16.39
C PRO A 207 -0.51 -3.59 -15.18
N VAL A 208 -1.82 -3.72 -15.01
CA VAL A 208 -2.42 -4.57 -13.97
C VAL A 208 -2.60 -5.96 -14.57
N SER A 209 -1.70 -6.88 -14.24
CA SER A 209 -1.73 -8.25 -14.80
C SER A 209 -2.80 -9.14 -14.16
N SER A 210 -3.25 -8.84 -12.94
CA SER A 210 -4.27 -9.57 -12.19
C SER A 210 -4.99 -8.64 -11.23
N PRO A 211 -6.17 -8.11 -11.57
CA PRO A 211 -6.85 -7.12 -10.72
C PRO A 211 -7.35 -7.67 -9.37
N HIS A 212 -7.37 -9.00 -9.19
CA HIS A 212 -7.96 -9.65 -8.02
C HIS A 212 -6.94 -10.13 -6.98
N ASP A 213 -5.64 -9.97 -7.23
CA ASP A 213 -4.59 -10.31 -6.27
C ASP A 213 -4.02 -9.07 -5.55
N GLU A 214 -3.20 -9.28 -4.53
CA GLU A 214 -2.59 -8.22 -3.73
C GLU A 214 -1.69 -7.31 -4.59
N LEU A 215 -1.08 -7.86 -5.63
CA LEU A 215 -0.22 -7.12 -6.55
C LEU A 215 -1.03 -6.23 -7.49
N GLY A 216 -2.20 -6.70 -7.94
CA GLY A 216 -3.14 -5.91 -8.73
C GLY A 216 -3.66 -4.71 -7.94
N ARG A 217 -4.09 -4.93 -6.70
CA ARG A 217 -4.52 -3.86 -5.79
C ARG A 217 -3.40 -2.84 -5.51
N LEU A 218 -2.17 -3.31 -5.34
CA LEU A 218 -1.00 -2.44 -5.19
C LEU A 218 -0.78 -1.58 -6.44
N ALA A 219 -0.85 -2.19 -7.63
CA ALA A 219 -0.69 -1.48 -8.90
C ALA A 219 -1.79 -0.43 -9.11
N GLU A 220 -3.05 -0.74 -8.79
CA GLU A 220 -4.16 0.22 -8.84
C GLU A 220 -3.95 1.39 -7.88
N THR A 221 -3.62 1.10 -6.61
CA THR A 221 -3.36 2.15 -5.61
C THR A 221 -2.21 3.05 -6.07
N PHE A 222 -1.15 2.46 -6.61
CA PHE A 222 -0.03 3.23 -7.15
C PHE A 222 -0.42 4.07 -8.36
N ASN A 223 -1.26 3.52 -9.25
CA ASN A 223 -1.81 4.26 -10.39
C ASN A 223 -2.66 5.46 -9.92
N HIS A 224 -3.46 5.30 -8.87
CA HIS A 224 -4.21 6.40 -8.28
C HIS A 224 -3.31 7.49 -7.72
N LEU A 225 -2.26 7.12 -6.98
CA LEU A 225 -1.26 8.07 -6.46
C LEU A 225 -0.55 8.82 -7.59
N LEU A 226 -0.10 8.11 -8.61
CA LEU A 226 0.58 8.71 -9.77
C LEU A 226 -0.33 9.68 -10.52
N LYS A 227 -1.60 9.32 -10.72
CA LYS A 227 -2.58 10.22 -11.34
C LYS A 227 -2.80 11.48 -10.50
N GLY A 228 -2.85 11.35 -9.18
CA GLY A 228 -2.95 12.49 -8.27
C GLY A 228 -1.74 13.42 -8.38
N VAL A 229 -0.53 12.86 -8.39
CA VAL A 229 0.72 13.64 -8.55
C VAL A 229 0.78 14.32 -9.91
N ASP A 230 0.43 13.63 -10.99
CA ASP A 230 0.42 14.19 -12.34
C ASP A 230 -0.58 15.35 -12.45
N SER A 231 -1.78 15.18 -11.92
CA SER A 231 -2.79 16.23 -11.85
C SER A 231 -2.28 17.46 -11.08
N ALA A 232 -1.65 17.26 -9.92
CA ALA A 232 -1.09 18.34 -9.12
C ALA A 232 0.05 19.09 -9.86
N VAL A 233 0.93 18.36 -10.55
CA VAL A 233 2.00 18.95 -11.35
C VAL A 233 1.45 19.74 -12.54
N CYS A 234 0.43 19.20 -13.23
CA CYS A 234 -0.25 19.92 -14.33
C CYS A 234 -0.91 21.20 -13.83
N GLN A 235 -1.62 21.15 -12.70
CA GLN A 235 -2.25 22.34 -12.09
C GLN A 235 -1.22 23.36 -11.68
N LEU A 236 -0.08 22.95 -11.09
CA LEU A 236 1.00 23.86 -10.74
C LEU A 236 1.63 24.53 -11.97
N ARG A 237 1.87 23.78 -13.04
CA ARG A 237 2.40 24.34 -14.30
C ARG A 237 1.43 25.35 -14.91
N GLN A 238 0.14 25.01 -14.97
CA GLN A 238 -0.89 25.92 -15.45
C GLN A 238 -0.91 27.19 -14.61
N PHE A 239 -0.92 27.07 -13.28
CA PHE A 239 -0.87 28.20 -12.36
C PHE A 239 0.33 29.15 -12.62
N VAL A 240 1.54 28.57 -12.77
CA VAL A 240 2.75 29.38 -13.06
C VAL A 240 2.66 30.07 -14.43
N THR A 241 2.12 29.37 -15.42
CA THR A 241 1.94 29.92 -16.77
C THR A 241 0.96 31.07 -16.75
N ASP A 242 -0.20 30.90 -16.16
CA ASP A 242 -1.25 31.90 -16.10
C ASP A 242 -0.84 33.10 -15.26
N ALA A 243 -0.20 32.88 -14.10
CA ALA A 243 0.37 33.95 -13.28
C ALA A 243 1.41 34.77 -14.07
N SER A 244 2.26 34.09 -14.85
CA SER A 244 3.27 34.78 -15.68
C SER A 244 2.62 35.62 -16.77
N HIS A 245 1.54 35.17 -17.37
CA HIS A 245 0.78 35.94 -18.38
C HIS A 245 0.09 37.14 -17.75
N GLU A 246 -0.57 37.00 -16.62
CA GLU A 246 -1.30 38.06 -15.93
C GLU A 246 -0.37 39.13 -15.33
N LEU A 247 0.86 38.76 -14.93
CA LEU A 247 1.88 39.71 -14.49
C LEU A 247 2.57 40.46 -15.67
N ARG A 248 2.77 39.77 -16.81
CA ARG A 248 3.46 40.34 -17.97
C ARG A 248 2.70 41.52 -18.56
N THR A 249 1.38 41.43 -18.63
CA THR A 249 0.55 42.48 -19.26
C THR A 249 0.66 43.80 -18.57
N PRO A 250 0.41 43.97 -17.25
CA PRO A 250 0.58 45.26 -16.57
C PRO A 250 2.05 45.76 -16.58
N LEU A 251 3.01 44.83 -16.48
CA LEU A 251 4.45 45.21 -16.60
C LEU A 251 4.78 45.78 -17.97
N ALA A 252 4.22 45.24 -19.04
CA ALA A 252 4.41 45.77 -20.39
C ALA A 252 3.82 47.19 -20.54
N VAL A 253 2.63 47.42 -19.94
CA VAL A 253 2.00 48.76 -19.93
C VAL A 253 2.87 49.73 -19.13
N LEU A 254 3.28 49.37 -17.91
CA LEU A 254 4.17 50.23 -17.07
C LEU A 254 5.46 50.59 -17.80
N HIS A 255 6.11 49.62 -18.46
CA HIS A 255 7.31 49.82 -19.21
C HIS A 255 7.08 50.73 -20.41
N GLY A 256 6.07 50.45 -21.23
CA GLY A 256 5.73 51.24 -22.43
C GLY A 256 5.35 52.68 -22.11
N GLU A 257 4.51 52.90 -21.09
CA GLU A 257 4.17 54.26 -20.66
C GLU A 257 5.39 55.02 -20.14
N THR A 258 6.27 54.37 -19.40
CA THR A 258 7.52 54.96 -18.90
C THR A 258 8.45 55.33 -20.05
N GLU A 259 8.70 54.40 -21.01
CA GLU A 259 9.51 54.70 -22.21
C GLU A 259 8.93 55.86 -23.03
N LEU A 260 7.58 55.90 -23.21
CA LEU A 260 6.91 56.94 -23.95
C LEU A 260 7.13 58.31 -23.29
N GLN A 261 7.11 58.39 -21.96
CA GLN A 261 7.34 59.65 -21.24
C GLN A 261 8.81 60.09 -21.26
N LEU A 262 9.75 59.13 -21.25
CA LEU A 262 11.18 59.43 -21.32
C LEU A 262 11.66 59.76 -22.73
N SER A 263 10.93 59.42 -23.78
CA SER A 263 11.35 59.62 -25.18
C SER A 263 11.45 61.09 -25.60
N LYS A 264 10.65 61.95 -24.98
CA LYS A 264 10.67 63.42 -25.23
C LYS A 264 10.06 64.19 -24.06
N PRO A 265 10.42 65.48 -23.86
CA PRO A 265 9.77 66.34 -22.88
C PRO A 265 8.24 66.41 -23.10
N ARG A 266 7.47 66.34 -22.01
CA ARG A 266 6.04 66.41 -22.00
C ARG A 266 5.52 67.53 -21.12
N SER A 267 4.26 67.90 -21.25
CA SER A 267 3.59 68.83 -20.34
C SER A 267 3.39 68.23 -18.95
N ALA A 268 3.30 69.05 -17.93
CA ALA A 268 3.00 68.61 -16.57
C ALA A 268 1.69 67.81 -16.48
N GLU A 269 0.70 68.17 -17.30
CA GLU A 269 -0.59 67.50 -17.34
C GLU A 269 -0.49 66.10 -17.98
N GLU A 270 0.34 65.93 -19.01
CA GLU A 270 0.61 64.61 -19.61
C GLU A 270 1.34 63.69 -18.62
N TYR A 271 2.36 64.19 -17.91
CA TYR A 271 3.03 63.44 -16.86
C TYR A 271 2.05 63.03 -15.74
N ARG A 272 1.17 63.93 -15.34
CA ARG A 272 0.14 63.62 -14.32
C ARG A 272 -0.80 62.51 -14.76
N LYS A 273 -1.28 62.54 -16.00
CA LYS A 273 -2.13 61.47 -16.56
C LYS A 273 -1.41 60.13 -16.59
N THR A 274 -0.15 60.11 -17.02
CA THR A 274 0.63 58.88 -17.04
C THR A 274 0.88 58.36 -15.63
N LEU A 275 1.20 59.22 -14.66
CA LEU A 275 1.35 58.80 -13.26
C LEU A 275 0.07 58.17 -12.72
N CYS A 276 -1.13 58.64 -13.10
CA CYS A 276 -2.39 57.99 -12.74
C CYS A 276 -2.52 56.58 -13.37
N VAL A 277 -2.13 56.44 -14.64
CA VAL A 277 -2.15 55.11 -15.32
C VAL A 277 -1.16 54.17 -14.65
N LEU A 278 0.06 54.63 -14.32
CA LEU A 278 1.05 53.81 -13.62
C LEU A 278 0.56 53.40 -12.23
N ASP A 279 -0.05 54.31 -11.47
CA ASP A 279 -0.64 53.97 -10.15
C ASP A 279 -1.73 52.92 -10.25
N ASP A 280 -2.61 53.03 -11.24
CA ASP A 280 -3.66 52.03 -11.48
C ASP A 280 -3.09 50.66 -11.87
N GLU A 281 -2.03 50.62 -12.69
CA GLU A 281 -1.37 49.34 -13.05
C GLU A 281 -0.59 48.75 -11.86
N PHE A 282 0.05 49.56 -11.01
CA PHE A 282 0.64 49.08 -9.76
C PHE A 282 -0.39 48.48 -8.79
N LYS A 283 -1.56 49.12 -8.63
CA LYS A 283 -2.66 48.58 -7.83
C LYS A 283 -3.16 47.25 -8.37
N LYS A 284 -3.19 47.04 -9.71
CA LYS A 284 -3.53 45.76 -10.32
C LYS A 284 -2.49 44.69 -9.99
N LEU A 285 -1.19 45.03 -10.15
CA LEU A 285 -0.09 44.10 -9.81
C LEU A 285 -0.17 43.66 -8.35
N THR A 286 -0.34 44.62 -7.43
CA THR A 286 -0.48 44.31 -6.00
C THR A 286 -1.63 43.33 -5.75
N ARG A 287 -2.80 43.59 -6.32
CA ARG A 287 -3.95 42.68 -6.19
C ARG A 287 -3.70 41.26 -6.75
N ILE A 288 -2.98 41.17 -7.87
CA ILE A 288 -2.60 39.86 -8.44
C ILE A 288 -1.64 39.14 -7.49
N VAL A 289 -0.61 39.78 -6.98
CA VAL A 289 0.38 39.18 -6.08
C VAL A 289 -0.27 38.75 -4.76
N GLU A 290 -1.08 39.60 -4.14
CA GLU A 290 -1.83 39.27 -2.92
C GLU A 290 -2.80 38.12 -3.13
N GLY A 291 -3.49 38.11 -4.28
CA GLY A 291 -4.39 37.01 -4.64
C GLY A 291 -3.67 35.69 -4.83
N LEU A 292 -2.52 35.69 -5.51
CA LEU A 292 -1.66 34.49 -5.68
C LEU A 292 -1.15 34.01 -4.34
N PHE A 293 -0.75 34.90 -3.44
CA PHE A 293 -0.31 34.58 -2.10
C PHE A 293 -1.44 33.92 -1.29
N THR A 294 -2.63 34.53 -1.28
CA THR A 294 -3.81 33.97 -0.58
C THR A 294 -4.17 32.59 -1.08
N LEU A 295 -4.18 32.36 -2.40
CA LEU A 295 -4.46 31.06 -3.00
C LEU A 295 -3.38 30.04 -2.66
N SER A 296 -2.10 30.42 -2.66
CA SER A 296 -0.98 29.56 -2.29
C SER A 296 -1.07 29.10 -0.82
N MET A 297 -1.40 30.03 0.09
CA MET A 297 -1.60 29.70 1.50
C MET A 297 -2.81 28.83 1.73
N ALA A 298 -3.92 29.06 0.99
CA ALA A 298 -5.10 28.23 1.06
C ALA A 298 -4.84 26.78 0.59
N ASP A 299 -4.11 26.61 -0.52
CA ASP A 299 -3.72 25.28 -1.02
C ASP A 299 -2.83 24.51 -0.06
N ALA A 300 -1.93 25.21 0.61
CA ALA A 300 -1.07 24.62 1.63
C ALA A 300 -1.83 24.28 2.94
N GLY A 301 -3.09 24.66 3.07
CA GLY A 301 -3.86 24.56 4.33
C GLY A 301 -3.28 25.48 5.42
N GLN A 302 -2.55 26.52 5.04
CA GLN A 302 -1.84 27.45 5.92
C GLN A 302 -2.50 28.83 6.00
N LEU A 303 -3.71 28.96 5.49
CA LEU A 303 -4.46 30.20 5.63
C LEU A 303 -4.92 30.33 7.09
N HIS A 304 -4.17 31.09 7.87
CA HIS A 304 -4.48 31.36 9.27
C HIS A 304 -5.51 32.47 9.36
N LEU A 305 -6.69 32.16 9.87
CA LEU A 305 -7.74 33.13 10.10
C LEU A 305 -7.60 33.72 11.51
N ALA A 306 -7.60 35.03 11.60
CA ALA A 306 -7.73 35.76 12.86
C ALA A 306 -9.22 35.84 13.22
N CYS A 307 -9.80 34.74 13.72
CA CYS A 307 -11.20 34.70 14.07
C CYS A 307 -11.52 35.57 15.29
N GLU A 308 -12.20 36.66 15.07
CA GLU A 308 -12.70 37.59 16.11
C GLU A 308 -14.23 37.66 16.07
N PRO A 309 -14.89 38.01 17.19
CA PRO A 309 -16.31 38.30 17.19
C PRO A 309 -16.59 39.58 16.38
N LEU A 310 -17.49 39.48 15.42
CA LEU A 310 -17.83 40.59 14.51
C LEU A 310 -19.30 40.53 14.13
N TYR A 311 -19.82 41.62 13.55
CA TYR A 311 -21.16 41.69 12.97
C TYR A 311 -21.06 41.74 11.44
N ILE A 312 -21.66 40.76 10.76
CA ILE A 312 -21.61 40.64 9.29
C ILE A 312 -22.25 41.86 8.63
N ASN A 313 -23.31 42.43 9.23
CA ASN A 313 -23.97 43.65 8.76
C ASN A 313 -23.00 44.83 8.61
N GLU A 314 -22.14 45.06 9.60
CA GLU A 314 -21.16 46.16 9.59
C GLU A 314 -20.17 46.00 8.43
N ILE A 315 -19.62 44.82 8.25
CA ILE A 315 -18.66 44.53 7.17
C ILE A 315 -19.33 44.70 5.78
N LEU A 316 -20.59 44.28 5.65
CA LEU A 316 -21.35 44.45 4.41
C LEU A 316 -21.66 45.92 4.11
N GLU A 317 -21.98 46.72 5.14
CA GLU A 317 -22.18 48.16 4.98
C GLU A 317 -20.91 48.87 4.56
N GLU A 318 -19.78 48.56 5.19
CA GLU A 318 -18.46 49.09 4.81
C GLU A 318 -18.10 48.71 3.37
N ALA A 319 -18.24 47.44 2.99
CA ALA A 319 -18.00 46.98 1.64
C ALA A 319 -18.85 47.67 0.60
N CYS A 320 -20.15 47.83 0.88
CA CYS A 320 -21.08 48.59 0.01
C CYS A 320 -20.70 50.05 -0.10
N ALA A 321 -20.28 50.69 1.00
CA ALA A 321 -19.83 52.10 0.98
C ALA A 321 -18.56 52.30 0.12
N LEU A 322 -17.61 51.37 0.17
CA LEU A 322 -16.39 51.43 -0.64
C LEU A 322 -16.65 51.35 -2.14
N VAL A 323 -17.63 50.56 -2.57
CA VAL A 323 -17.93 50.41 -4.00
C VAL A 323 -18.98 51.45 -4.51
N ALA A 324 -19.59 52.24 -3.61
CA ALA A 324 -20.65 53.18 -3.94
C ALA A 324 -20.28 54.23 -4.98
N SER A 325 -19.02 54.70 -5.00
CA SER A 325 -18.56 55.64 -6.01
C SER A 325 -18.54 55.03 -7.41
N ARG A 326 -18.09 53.79 -7.52
CA ARG A 326 -18.05 53.01 -8.78
C ARG A 326 -19.44 52.65 -9.28
N ALA A 327 -20.32 52.25 -8.38
CA ALA A 327 -21.72 51.99 -8.72
C ALA A 327 -22.42 53.27 -9.25
N ARG A 328 -22.23 54.40 -8.58
CA ARG A 328 -22.77 55.73 -9.04
C ARG A 328 -22.25 56.15 -10.40
N ALA A 329 -20.99 55.87 -10.72
CA ALA A 329 -20.41 56.20 -12.04
C ALA A 329 -21.09 55.42 -13.19
N LYS A 330 -21.72 54.27 -12.90
CA LYS A 330 -22.50 53.47 -13.84
C LYS A 330 -24.03 53.67 -13.63
N ASN A 331 -24.49 54.54 -12.77
CA ASN A 331 -25.88 54.70 -12.36
C ASN A 331 -26.50 53.38 -11.81
N ILE A 332 -25.68 52.57 -11.15
CA ILE A 332 -26.14 51.32 -10.52
C ILE A 332 -26.57 51.63 -9.08
N SER A 333 -27.80 51.20 -8.71
CA SER A 333 -28.29 51.34 -7.34
C SER A 333 -27.95 50.09 -6.51
N ILE A 334 -27.39 50.29 -5.32
CA ILE A 334 -27.11 49.20 -4.38
C ILE A 334 -28.24 49.17 -3.35
N VAL A 335 -29.10 48.14 -3.41
CA VAL A 335 -30.17 47.90 -2.45
C VAL A 335 -29.68 46.93 -1.38
N ARG A 336 -29.82 47.31 -0.13
CA ARG A 336 -29.39 46.55 1.04
C ARG A 336 -30.60 46.07 1.83
N ASP A 337 -30.71 44.76 2.00
CA ASP A 337 -31.67 44.07 2.83
C ASP A 337 -30.94 43.22 3.85
N LEU A 338 -30.44 43.89 4.90
CA LEU A 338 -29.48 43.27 5.82
C LEU A 338 -30.16 42.67 7.08
N GLY A 339 -31.48 42.87 7.22
CA GLY A 339 -32.26 42.31 8.34
C GLY A 339 -31.73 42.69 9.71
N GLU A 340 -31.79 41.75 10.65
CA GLU A 340 -31.26 41.93 12.01
C GLU A 340 -29.73 41.78 12.03
N GLU A 341 -29.09 42.37 13.08
CA GLU A 341 -27.65 42.21 13.29
C GLU A 341 -27.28 40.73 13.55
N ILE A 342 -26.35 40.18 12.77
CA ILE A 342 -25.89 38.82 12.87
C ILE A 342 -24.46 38.79 13.36
N ALA A 343 -24.29 38.33 14.61
CA ALA A 343 -22.98 38.09 15.16
C ALA A 343 -22.34 36.81 14.55
N TYR A 344 -21.06 36.87 14.22
CA TYR A 344 -20.28 35.81 13.65
C TYR A 344 -18.86 35.83 14.25
N SER A 345 -18.20 34.68 14.32
CA SER A 345 -16.78 34.59 14.66
C SER A 345 -15.99 34.24 13.41
N GLY A 346 -15.23 35.17 12.90
CA GLY A 346 -14.49 35.01 11.67
C GLY A 346 -13.41 36.06 11.50
N ASP A 347 -12.71 36.01 10.37
CA ASP A 347 -11.70 37.00 10.02
C ASP A 347 -12.33 38.15 9.22
N GLU A 348 -12.33 39.33 9.82
CA GLU A 348 -12.94 40.54 9.26
C GLU A 348 -12.34 40.93 7.89
N ALA A 349 -11.00 40.90 7.79
CA ALA A 349 -10.30 41.30 6.57
C ALA A 349 -10.63 40.38 5.38
N PHE A 350 -10.66 39.07 5.61
CA PHE A 350 -11.01 38.12 4.58
C PHE A 350 -12.50 38.16 4.20
N LEU A 351 -13.41 38.38 5.16
CA LEU A 351 -14.82 38.55 4.85
C LEU A 351 -15.06 39.83 4.05
N HIS A 352 -14.41 40.92 4.44
CA HIS A 352 -14.46 42.18 3.71
C HIS A 352 -13.93 42.03 2.27
N GLN A 353 -12.80 41.36 2.09
CA GLN A 353 -12.24 41.06 0.77
C GLN A 353 -13.23 40.23 -0.07
N LEU A 354 -13.87 39.22 0.51
CA LEU A 354 -14.84 38.36 -0.15
C LEU A 354 -16.06 39.16 -0.62
N PHE A 355 -16.61 40.00 0.22
CA PHE A 355 -17.75 40.84 -0.13
C PHE A 355 -17.41 41.84 -1.24
N LEU A 356 -16.22 42.45 -1.18
CA LEU A 356 -15.74 43.32 -2.25
C LEU A 356 -15.60 42.59 -3.59
N ILE A 357 -15.15 41.34 -3.61
CA ILE A 357 -15.05 40.54 -4.84
C ILE A 357 -16.41 40.36 -5.48
N PHE A 358 -17.46 40.04 -4.70
CA PHE A 358 -18.82 39.89 -5.23
C PHE A 358 -19.42 41.19 -5.69
N LEU A 359 -19.28 42.26 -4.90
CA LEU A 359 -19.77 43.58 -5.26
C LEU A 359 -19.10 44.15 -6.50
N ASP A 360 -17.76 44.00 -6.60
CA ASP A 360 -17.01 44.44 -7.78
C ASP A 360 -17.44 43.66 -9.04
N ASN A 361 -17.67 42.33 -8.92
CA ASN A 361 -18.17 41.53 -10.03
C ASN A 361 -19.61 42.00 -10.42
N ALA A 362 -20.49 42.14 -9.46
CA ALA A 362 -21.86 42.60 -9.72
C ALA A 362 -21.88 43.96 -10.45
N ILE A 363 -21.11 44.94 -9.99
CA ILE A 363 -21.03 46.27 -10.63
C ILE A 363 -20.37 46.19 -12.02
N LYS A 364 -19.33 45.36 -12.16
CA LYS A 364 -18.58 45.22 -13.41
C LYS A 364 -19.42 44.66 -14.53
N TYR A 365 -20.16 43.58 -14.26
CA TYR A 365 -20.92 42.83 -15.26
C TYR A 365 -22.37 43.31 -15.45
N SER A 366 -22.84 44.23 -14.60
CA SER A 366 -24.13 44.87 -14.77
C SER A 366 -24.06 46.02 -15.80
N PRO A 367 -25.12 46.16 -16.64
CA PRO A 367 -25.31 47.34 -17.46
C PRO A 367 -25.52 48.60 -16.62
N ASN A 368 -25.41 49.74 -17.28
CA ASN A 368 -25.78 51.03 -16.63
C ASN A 368 -27.26 51.05 -16.28
N GLU A 369 -27.64 51.81 -15.22
CA GLU A 369 -29.04 52.02 -14.78
C GLU A 369 -29.71 50.72 -14.26
N THR A 370 -28.95 49.80 -13.71
CA THR A 370 -29.45 48.56 -13.11
C THR A 370 -29.35 48.59 -11.58
N GLN A 371 -29.71 47.47 -10.96
CA GLN A 371 -29.69 47.31 -9.52
C GLN A 371 -28.83 46.11 -9.10
N VAL A 372 -28.06 46.30 -8.05
CA VAL A 372 -27.39 45.22 -7.30
C VAL A 372 -28.04 45.13 -5.93
N ARG A 373 -28.51 43.93 -5.57
CA ARG A 373 -29.15 43.69 -4.27
C ARG A 373 -28.22 42.88 -3.40
N VAL A 374 -28.06 43.30 -2.14
CA VAL A 374 -27.34 42.55 -1.11
C VAL A 374 -28.32 42.20 -0.01
N SER A 375 -28.48 40.93 0.27
CA SER A 375 -29.35 40.46 1.36
C SER A 375 -28.58 39.56 2.33
N LEU A 376 -28.94 39.67 3.61
CA LEU A 376 -28.37 38.91 4.71
C LEU A 376 -29.50 38.25 5.50
N GLU A 377 -29.44 36.93 5.63
CA GLU A 377 -30.44 36.18 6.39
C GLU A 377 -29.79 35.07 7.22
N LYS A 378 -30.39 34.76 8.36
CA LYS A 378 -30.02 33.58 9.17
C LYS A 378 -31.11 32.53 8.99
N HIS A 379 -30.76 31.37 8.41
CA HIS A 379 -31.74 30.33 8.11
C HIS A 379 -31.17 28.95 8.44
N HIS A 380 -31.91 28.14 9.22
CA HIS A 380 -31.56 26.75 9.58
C HIS A 380 -30.14 26.54 10.10
N GLY A 381 -29.61 27.45 10.92
CA GLY A 381 -28.28 27.31 11.49
C GLY A 381 -27.13 27.71 10.55
N ALA A 382 -27.44 28.35 9.43
CA ALA A 382 -26.46 28.94 8.52
C ALA A 382 -26.78 30.44 8.32
N ILE A 383 -25.72 31.19 8.04
CA ILE A 383 -25.82 32.60 7.62
C ILE A 383 -25.70 32.63 6.12
N ARG A 384 -26.65 33.27 5.43
CA ARG A 384 -26.64 33.42 3.98
C ARG A 384 -26.49 34.87 3.62
N VAL A 385 -25.48 35.20 2.84
CA VAL A 385 -25.26 36.51 2.24
C VAL A 385 -25.43 36.36 0.74
N ARG A 386 -26.38 37.04 0.14
CA ARG A 386 -26.67 36.99 -1.29
C ARG A 386 -26.28 38.30 -1.95
N PHE A 387 -25.67 38.18 -3.11
CA PHE A 387 -25.32 39.29 -4.02
C PHE A 387 -26.02 39.00 -5.35
N GLU A 388 -27.05 39.73 -5.64
CA GLU A 388 -27.88 39.59 -6.86
C GLU A 388 -27.55 40.75 -7.82
N ASP A 389 -27.21 40.45 -9.05
CA ASP A 389 -26.96 41.41 -10.11
C ASP A 389 -27.92 41.20 -11.28
N GLN A 390 -28.14 42.27 -12.04
CA GLN A 390 -28.89 42.27 -13.30
C GLN A 390 -27.94 42.36 -14.50
N GLY A 391 -26.84 41.63 -14.42
CA GLY A 391 -25.81 41.62 -15.42
C GLY A 391 -26.08 40.73 -16.61
N THR A 392 -25.04 40.51 -17.41
CA THR A 392 -25.06 39.63 -18.60
C THR A 392 -25.32 38.18 -18.26
N GLY A 393 -25.27 37.81 -16.99
CA GLY A 393 -25.39 36.42 -16.54
C GLY A 393 -24.26 35.51 -17.03
N ILE A 394 -24.37 34.26 -16.66
CA ILE A 394 -23.35 33.20 -16.95
C ILE A 394 -24.06 32.02 -17.60
N SER A 395 -23.57 31.59 -18.75
CA SER A 395 -24.08 30.39 -19.41
C SER A 395 -23.85 29.15 -18.56
N SER A 396 -24.78 28.19 -18.58
CA SER A 396 -24.67 26.91 -17.84
C SER A 396 -23.41 26.11 -18.12
N GLN A 397 -22.81 26.27 -19.32
CA GLN A 397 -21.56 25.62 -19.69
C GLN A 397 -20.35 26.18 -18.92
N HIS A 398 -20.41 27.42 -18.49
CA HIS A 398 -19.33 28.08 -17.76
C HIS A 398 -19.45 27.97 -16.24
N LEU A 399 -20.65 27.77 -15.70
CA LEU A 399 -20.90 27.71 -14.26
C LEU A 399 -19.99 26.75 -13.48
N PRO A 400 -19.67 25.54 -13.98
CA PRO A 400 -18.77 24.64 -13.25
C PRO A 400 -17.33 25.16 -13.10
N PHE A 401 -16.91 26.10 -13.95
CA PHE A 401 -15.51 26.56 -14.05
C PHE A 401 -15.28 27.96 -13.51
N ILE A 402 -16.31 28.73 -13.14
CA ILE A 402 -16.17 30.13 -12.73
C ILE A 402 -15.31 30.35 -11.49
N PHE A 403 -15.14 29.34 -10.66
CA PHE A 403 -14.29 29.34 -9.48
C PHE A 403 -12.86 28.84 -9.75
N GLU A 404 -12.58 28.40 -10.98
CA GLU A 404 -11.21 28.05 -11.36
C GLU A 404 -10.34 29.30 -11.51
N ARG A 405 -9.07 29.16 -11.19
CA ARG A 405 -8.09 30.26 -11.26
C ARG A 405 -7.95 30.74 -12.70
N PHE A 406 -7.90 32.05 -12.90
CA PHE A 406 -7.74 32.69 -14.20
C PHE A 406 -8.85 32.39 -15.21
N TYR A 407 -9.91 31.70 -14.79
CA TYR A 407 -11.01 31.37 -15.68
C TYR A 407 -11.86 32.60 -16.01
N ARG A 408 -12.26 32.71 -17.28
CA ARG A 408 -13.10 33.79 -17.81
C ARG A 408 -14.08 33.22 -18.82
N ALA A 409 -15.36 33.49 -18.65
CA ALA A 409 -16.44 32.98 -19.51
C ALA A 409 -16.44 33.57 -20.93
N ALA A 410 -15.92 34.80 -21.11
CA ALA A 410 -15.74 35.42 -22.43
C ALA A 410 -14.55 36.37 -22.42
N PRO A 411 -13.78 36.52 -23.53
CA PRO A 411 -12.86 37.62 -23.69
C PRO A 411 -13.64 38.91 -23.78
N SER A 412 -13.48 39.83 -22.81
CA SER A 412 -14.12 41.15 -22.85
C SER A 412 -13.65 41.94 -24.06
N SER A 413 -14.52 42.21 -24.99
CA SER A 413 -14.30 43.06 -26.17
C SER A 413 -14.30 44.58 -25.85
N SER A 414 -14.67 44.95 -24.64
CA SER A 414 -14.67 46.35 -24.16
C SER A 414 -13.46 46.55 -23.23
N GLY A 415 -12.68 47.59 -23.48
CA GLY A 415 -11.43 47.97 -22.77
C GLY A 415 -11.57 48.34 -21.29
N GLU A 416 -12.62 47.89 -20.62
CA GLU A 416 -12.82 48.10 -19.18
C GLU A 416 -12.10 47.05 -18.36
N ALA A 417 -11.26 47.55 -17.49
CA ALA A 417 -10.50 46.93 -16.40
C ALA A 417 -10.46 45.39 -16.38
N GLN A 418 -9.39 44.83 -16.92
CA GLN A 418 -9.06 43.43 -16.87
C GLN A 418 -8.88 42.97 -15.42
N SER A 419 -9.89 42.33 -14.83
CA SER A 419 -9.70 41.52 -13.61
C SER A 419 -9.11 40.21 -14.02
N GLY A 420 -8.00 39.78 -13.47
CA GLY A 420 -7.19 38.62 -13.86
C GLY A 420 -7.80 37.25 -13.55
N GLY A 421 -9.14 37.13 -13.42
CA GLY A 421 -9.80 35.83 -13.20
C GLY A 421 -9.49 35.15 -11.86
N LEU A 422 -8.88 35.86 -10.90
CA LEU A 422 -8.52 35.32 -9.57
C LEU A 422 -9.62 35.57 -8.52
N GLY A 423 -10.50 36.56 -8.71
CA GLY A 423 -11.42 37.02 -7.67
C GLY A 423 -12.32 35.89 -7.13
N LEU A 424 -13.05 35.19 -8.00
CA LEU A 424 -13.96 34.11 -7.57
C LEU A 424 -13.21 32.91 -6.97
N ALA A 425 -12.02 32.60 -7.46
CA ALA A 425 -11.18 31.56 -6.88
C ALA A 425 -10.72 31.93 -5.45
N ILE A 426 -10.33 33.20 -5.24
CA ILE A 426 -10.00 33.73 -3.90
C ILE A 426 -11.24 33.68 -3.00
N ALA A 427 -12.40 34.13 -3.49
CA ALA A 427 -13.63 34.09 -2.73
C ALA A 427 -13.96 32.64 -2.26
N GLN A 428 -13.82 31.66 -3.14
CA GLN A 428 -14.04 30.27 -2.80
C GLN A 428 -13.03 29.75 -1.76
N ALA A 429 -11.76 30.10 -1.90
CA ALA A 429 -10.72 29.71 -0.95
C ALA A 429 -10.98 30.31 0.46
N VAL A 430 -11.30 31.58 0.51
CA VAL A 430 -11.66 32.30 1.76
C VAL A 430 -12.92 31.72 2.40
N ALA A 431 -13.98 31.49 1.61
CA ALA A 431 -15.21 30.92 2.11
C ALA A 431 -14.98 29.53 2.75
N ARG A 432 -14.21 28.67 2.08
CA ARG A 432 -13.82 27.35 2.62
C ARG A 432 -13.00 27.46 3.88
N ALA A 433 -12.07 28.38 3.95
CA ALA A 433 -11.25 28.61 5.14
C ALA A 433 -12.11 29.06 6.34
N GLN A 434 -13.17 29.84 6.10
CA GLN A 434 -14.18 30.23 7.11
C GLN A 434 -15.18 29.08 7.43
N GLY A 435 -14.98 27.88 6.86
CA GLY A 435 -15.89 26.74 7.04
C GLY A 435 -17.19 26.84 6.27
N GLY A 436 -17.30 27.80 5.33
CA GLY A 436 -18.47 28.05 4.51
C GLY A 436 -18.35 27.54 3.07
N SER A 437 -19.33 27.88 2.25
CA SER A 437 -19.37 27.57 0.83
C SER A 437 -19.99 28.72 0.03
N ILE A 438 -19.74 28.71 -1.29
CA ILE A 438 -20.34 29.66 -2.22
C ILE A 438 -21.20 28.88 -3.21
N GLU A 439 -22.42 29.32 -3.38
CA GLU A 439 -23.38 28.86 -4.39
C GLU A 439 -23.52 29.95 -5.46
N CYS A 440 -23.73 29.58 -6.72
CA CYS A 440 -23.95 30.50 -7.82
C CYS A 440 -25.13 30.03 -8.67
N GLU A 441 -26.12 30.88 -8.80
CA GLU A 441 -27.27 30.74 -9.71
C GLU A 441 -27.19 31.84 -10.74
N SER A 442 -27.26 31.51 -12.03
CA SER A 442 -27.19 32.53 -13.08
C SER A 442 -27.94 32.08 -14.33
N THR A 443 -28.55 33.08 -14.98
CA THR A 443 -29.18 32.89 -16.27
C THR A 443 -28.66 33.95 -17.23
N LEU A 444 -28.25 33.51 -18.42
CA LEU A 444 -27.67 34.37 -19.45
C LEU A 444 -28.65 35.50 -19.79
N ASP A 445 -28.16 36.72 -19.91
CA ASP A 445 -28.87 37.98 -20.18
C ASP A 445 -29.93 38.39 -19.13
N ILE A 446 -29.96 37.71 -17.97
CA ILE A 446 -30.83 38.08 -16.85
C ILE A 446 -30.05 38.59 -15.65
N GLY A 447 -28.98 37.86 -15.26
CA GLY A 447 -28.14 38.23 -14.14
C GLY A 447 -27.59 37.00 -13.40
N SER A 448 -26.90 37.29 -12.28
CA SER A 448 -26.31 36.25 -11.42
C SER A 448 -26.62 36.51 -9.95
N THR A 449 -26.73 35.44 -9.20
CA THR A 449 -26.86 35.45 -7.74
C THR A 449 -25.73 34.62 -7.14
N PHE A 450 -24.86 35.28 -6.41
CA PHE A 450 -23.81 34.61 -5.61
C PHE A 450 -24.27 34.56 -4.16
N THR A 451 -24.33 33.38 -3.58
CA THR A 451 -24.70 33.14 -2.18
C THR A 451 -23.56 32.60 -1.39
N LEU A 452 -23.07 33.37 -0.42
CA LEU A 452 -22.13 32.88 0.59
C LEU A 452 -22.91 32.20 1.71
N VAL A 453 -22.58 30.97 2.05
CA VAL A 453 -23.18 30.21 3.16
C VAL A 453 -22.10 29.99 4.22
N LEU A 454 -22.31 30.59 5.40
CA LEU A 454 -21.44 30.44 6.55
C LEU A 454 -22.12 29.61 7.65
N PRO A 455 -21.42 28.70 8.33
CA PRO A 455 -21.97 27.98 9.46
C PRO A 455 -22.16 28.94 10.63
N VAL A 456 -23.28 28.86 11.33
CA VAL A 456 -23.43 29.55 12.62
C VAL A 456 -22.59 28.77 13.62
N THR A 457 -21.40 29.25 13.90
CA THR A 457 -20.66 28.79 15.08
C THR A 457 -21.52 29.17 16.32
N PRO A 458 -21.70 28.28 17.32
CA PRO A 458 -22.38 28.67 18.55
C PRO A 458 -21.61 29.84 19.17
N SER A 459 -22.09 31.04 18.97
CA SER A 459 -21.49 32.24 19.55
C SER A 459 -21.62 32.18 21.05
N ALA A 460 -20.56 32.59 21.72
CA ALA A 460 -20.66 33.11 23.06
C ALA A 460 -21.72 34.23 23.09
N GLU A 461 -22.99 33.86 23.29
CA GLU A 461 -24.00 34.79 23.79
C GLU A 461 -23.53 35.25 25.16
N GLY A 462 -23.04 36.47 25.26
CA GLY A 462 -22.72 37.10 26.54
C GLY A 462 -21.44 37.94 26.57
N VAL A 463 -21.30 38.93 25.72
CA VAL A 463 -20.48 40.09 26.07
C VAL A 463 -21.18 41.36 25.61
N ARG A 464 -22.24 41.72 26.32
CA ARG A 464 -22.60 43.13 26.46
C ARG A 464 -22.11 43.56 27.83
N ASP A 465 -20.88 43.99 27.91
CA ASP A 465 -20.52 44.93 28.96
C ASP A 465 -19.58 45.99 28.37
N GLY A 466 -20.08 47.21 28.42
CA GLY A 466 -19.50 48.37 27.80
C GLY A 466 -18.16 48.76 28.47
N THR A 467 -17.13 48.73 27.70
CA THR A 467 -15.94 49.55 27.94
C THR A 467 -15.43 50.11 26.61
N PRO A 468 -15.34 51.45 26.45
CA PRO A 468 -14.86 52.04 25.20
C PRO A 468 -13.34 51.76 25.04
N LYS A 469 -12.97 51.14 23.93
CA LYS A 469 -11.58 50.94 23.55
C LYS A 469 -10.87 52.31 23.45
N GLN A 470 -9.94 52.58 24.36
CA GLN A 470 -8.99 53.68 24.28
C GLN A 470 -8.05 53.43 23.06
N LYS A 471 -8.15 54.33 22.07
CA LYS A 471 -7.18 54.38 20.95
C LYS A 471 -5.79 54.68 21.49
N LEU A 472 -4.89 53.72 21.45
CA LEU A 472 -3.47 53.96 21.62
C LEU A 472 -2.95 54.58 20.31
N ILE A 473 -2.68 55.86 20.37
CA ILE A 473 -1.93 56.60 19.34
C ILE A 473 -0.46 56.30 19.65
N LEU A 474 0.20 55.57 18.78
CA LEU A 474 1.66 55.46 18.77
C LEU A 474 2.18 56.56 17.86
N SER A 475 2.96 57.44 18.48
CA SER A 475 3.80 58.48 17.88
C SER A 475 4.96 57.89 17.07
#